data_21fa42f771c4f123fedcb10c58dd7c5a
#
_entry.id   21fa42f771c4f123fedcb10c58dd7c5a
#
_cell.length_a   1.000
_cell.length_b   1.000
_cell.length_c   1.000
_cell.angle_alpha   90.00
_cell.angle_beta   90.00
_cell.angle_gamma   90.00
#
_symmetry.space_group_name_H-M   'P 1'
#
loop_
_entity.id
_entity.type
_entity.pdbx_description
1 polymer ?
#
loop_
_entity_poly.entity_id
_entity_poly.type
_entity_poly.pdbx_seq_one_letter_code
_entity_poly.pdbx_strand_id
1 'polypeptide(L)'
;MSINWQQYPIVAFIDSNIALECSALGGLPWTEISATGPIIVLVVPTVMQEVDSKKNHARLADHARRFNRTLRPLLEGQAAVLVRESPAPRVEIALADCTRVDWEQYPELDQDEPDARVVAQALSVQGPPPESRVVVSQDIRPLHLARRHGMKIHQASETWLRPKEVSEAEKKAANLQRQLNAMIDRQPQLSLHLSTSQPSVDVHRIKALSPDERRTIQETIIRLSPMPEQEHSELTS
;
A
#
# COMPACT_ATOMS: atom_id res chain seq x y z
N MET A 1 21.28 19.09 -23.07
CA MET A 1 21.33 17.88 -23.94
C MET A 1 19.88 17.51 -24.28
N SER A 2 19.58 17.25 -25.56
CA SER A 2 18.23 16.89 -25.99
C SER A 2 18.02 15.38 -25.89
N ILE A 3 16.81 14.98 -25.51
CA ILE A 3 16.42 13.56 -25.46
C ILE A 3 16.26 13.05 -26.89
N ASN A 4 16.85 11.89 -27.18
CA ASN A 4 16.61 11.22 -28.47
C ASN A 4 15.35 10.33 -28.35
N TRP A 5 14.21 10.89 -28.79
CA TRP A 5 12.91 10.24 -28.69
C TRP A 5 12.79 8.92 -29.46
N GLN A 6 13.58 8.72 -30.51
CA GLN A 6 13.56 7.49 -31.30
C GLN A 6 14.02 6.25 -30.51
N GLN A 7 14.72 6.47 -29.40
CA GLN A 7 15.16 5.38 -28.51
C GLN A 7 14.03 4.85 -27.62
N TYR A 8 12.95 5.61 -27.46
CA TYR A 8 11.88 5.29 -26.51
C TYR A 8 10.58 4.99 -27.24
N PRO A 9 10.24 3.71 -27.47
CA PRO A 9 8.95 3.32 -28.03
C PRO A 9 7.78 3.68 -27.11
N ILE A 10 8.05 3.91 -25.82
CA ILE A 10 7.07 4.33 -24.82
C ILE A 10 7.56 5.57 -24.09
N VAL A 11 6.71 6.58 -24.06
CA VAL A 11 6.87 7.82 -23.29
C VAL A 11 5.72 7.89 -22.30
N ALA A 12 6.02 7.56 -21.06
CA ALA A 12 5.02 7.46 -19.99
C ALA A 12 4.90 8.80 -19.24
N PHE A 13 3.70 9.35 -19.18
CA PHE A 13 3.36 10.51 -18.34
C PHE A 13 2.70 9.98 -17.08
N ILE A 14 3.37 10.14 -15.95
CA ILE A 14 2.85 9.68 -14.66
C ILE A 14 2.07 10.79 -13.98
N ASP A 15 1.03 10.39 -13.26
CA ASP A 15 0.29 11.25 -12.36
C ASP A 15 0.97 11.30 -10.97
N SER A 16 0.58 12.27 -10.15
CA SER A 16 1.15 12.47 -8.80
C SER A 16 0.94 11.27 -7.86
N ASN A 17 -0.16 10.54 -8.00
CA ASN A 17 -0.42 9.34 -7.23
C ASN A 17 0.63 8.23 -7.48
N ILE A 18 1.15 8.11 -8.70
CA ILE A 18 2.24 7.17 -9.02
C ILE A 18 3.52 7.53 -8.26
N ALA A 19 3.83 8.83 -8.16
CA ALA A 19 5.01 9.31 -7.43
C ALA A 19 4.87 9.17 -5.90
N LEU A 20 3.64 9.34 -5.37
CA LEU A 20 3.36 9.46 -3.94
C LEU A 20 2.90 8.17 -3.29
N GLU A 21 2.12 7.34 -3.97
CA GLU A 21 1.45 6.17 -3.37
C GLU A 21 2.00 4.84 -3.87
N CYS A 22 2.64 4.82 -5.04
CA CYS A 22 3.22 3.61 -5.61
C CYS A 22 4.62 3.30 -5.04
N SER A 23 5.11 2.12 -5.32
CA SER A 23 6.48 1.71 -5.05
C SER A 23 7.50 2.61 -5.76
N ALA A 24 8.76 2.55 -5.38
CA ALA A 24 9.78 3.35 -6.07
C ALA A 24 9.78 3.04 -7.58
N LEU A 25 9.99 4.05 -8.41
CA LEU A 25 9.88 3.93 -9.89
C LEU A 25 10.66 2.75 -10.47
N GLY A 26 11.84 2.45 -9.94
CA GLY A 26 12.63 1.30 -10.39
C GLY A 26 12.03 -0.07 -10.07
N GLY A 27 11.13 -0.13 -9.07
CA GLY A 27 10.47 -1.36 -8.64
C GLY A 27 9.07 -1.59 -9.23
N LEU A 28 8.55 -0.64 -10.01
CA LEU A 28 7.21 -0.76 -10.59
C LEU A 28 7.16 -1.84 -11.67
N PRO A 29 5.99 -2.47 -11.89
CA PRO A 29 5.83 -3.53 -12.89
C PRO A 29 5.69 -2.96 -14.31
N TRP A 30 6.71 -2.25 -14.79
CA TRP A 30 6.74 -1.62 -16.11
C TRP A 30 6.53 -2.59 -17.27
N THR A 31 6.68 -3.88 -17.05
CA THR A 31 6.36 -4.93 -18.02
C THR A 31 4.90 -4.95 -18.43
N GLU A 32 4.00 -4.40 -17.61
CA GLU A 32 2.59 -4.22 -17.95
C GLU A 32 2.39 -3.17 -19.08
N ILE A 33 3.34 -2.24 -19.25
CA ILE A 33 3.31 -1.20 -20.27
C ILE A 33 4.15 -1.59 -21.48
N SER A 34 5.35 -2.16 -21.26
CA SER A 34 6.23 -2.63 -22.32
C SER A 34 7.02 -3.83 -21.85
N ALA A 35 7.00 -4.91 -22.61
CA ALA A 35 7.72 -6.14 -22.24
C ALA A 35 9.25 -5.97 -22.32
N THR A 36 9.77 -5.27 -23.31
CA THR A 36 11.22 -5.22 -23.59
C THR A 36 11.74 -3.83 -23.97
N GLY A 37 10.90 -3.01 -24.59
CA GLY A 37 11.32 -1.68 -25.08
C GLY A 37 11.60 -0.72 -23.93
N PRO A 38 12.64 0.14 -24.07
CA PRO A 38 12.93 1.14 -23.06
C PRO A 38 11.77 2.13 -22.91
N ILE A 39 11.56 2.54 -21.66
CA ILE A 39 10.51 3.50 -21.27
C ILE A 39 11.20 4.77 -20.76
N ILE A 40 10.76 5.92 -21.22
CA ILE A 40 11.07 7.18 -20.57
C ILE A 40 9.83 7.71 -19.85
N VAL A 41 10.00 8.00 -18.57
CA VAL A 41 8.95 8.60 -17.73
C VAL A 41 9.13 10.11 -17.76
N LEU A 42 8.13 10.84 -18.20
CA LEU A 42 8.12 12.29 -18.20
C LEU A 42 7.29 12.83 -17.04
N VAL A 43 7.90 13.72 -16.29
CA VAL A 43 7.25 14.41 -15.17
C VAL A 43 6.87 15.81 -15.63
N VAL A 44 5.58 16.07 -15.71
CA VAL A 44 5.02 17.37 -16.10
C VAL A 44 5.01 18.36 -14.92
N PRO A 45 5.02 19.68 -15.16
CA PRO A 45 5.08 20.68 -14.10
C PRO A 45 3.99 20.57 -13.03
N THR A 46 2.76 20.22 -13.42
CA THR A 46 1.65 20.03 -12.46
C THR A 46 1.97 18.93 -11.47
N VAL A 47 2.48 17.79 -11.92
CA VAL A 47 2.87 16.67 -11.04
C VAL A 47 4.00 17.09 -10.09
N MET A 48 5.00 17.83 -10.57
CA MET A 48 6.05 18.36 -9.70
C MET A 48 5.49 19.26 -8.59
N GLN A 49 4.57 20.16 -8.94
CA GLN A 49 3.94 21.07 -8.00
C GLN A 49 3.13 20.29 -6.94
N GLU A 50 2.37 19.29 -7.35
CA GLU A 50 1.59 18.46 -6.43
C GLU A 50 2.47 17.66 -5.48
N VAL A 51 3.52 17.01 -5.99
CA VAL A 51 4.50 16.30 -5.16
C VAL A 51 5.17 17.24 -4.17
N ASP A 52 5.55 18.43 -4.60
CA ASP A 52 6.16 19.44 -3.75
C ASP A 52 5.23 19.90 -2.62
N SER A 53 3.95 20.04 -2.90
CA SER A 53 2.94 20.40 -1.89
C SER A 53 2.82 19.36 -0.77
N LYS A 54 3.19 18.10 -1.03
CA LYS A 54 3.10 16.99 -0.07
C LYS A 54 4.35 16.79 0.80
N LYS A 55 5.40 17.60 0.62
CA LYS A 55 6.66 17.51 1.41
C LYS A 55 6.47 17.66 2.93
N ASN A 56 5.37 18.29 3.35
CA ASN A 56 5.02 18.46 4.76
C ASN A 56 3.80 17.64 5.21
N HIS A 57 3.27 16.78 4.33
CA HIS A 57 2.13 15.94 4.65
C HIS A 57 2.59 14.73 5.47
N ALA A 58 2.01 14.48 6.66
CA ALA A 58 2.47 13.47 7.62
C ALA A 58 2.76 12.08 7.00
N ARG A 59 1.91 11.63 6.06
CA ARG A 59 2.02 10.30 5.44
C ARG A 59 2.84 10.27 4.15
N LEU A 60 2.85 11.39 3.39
CA LEU A 60 3.41 11.41 2.03
C LEU A 60 4.77 12.14 1.95
N ALA A 61 5.20 12.81 3.03
CA ALA A 61 6.42 13.62 3.03
C ALA A 61 7.68 12.84 2.59
N ASP A 62 7.87 11.64 3.12
CA ASP A 62 9.04 10.84 2.79
C ASP A 62 9.03 10.37 1.34
N HIS A 63 7.83 10.14 0.79
CA HIS A 63 7.65 9.74 -0.60
C HIS A 63 7.93 10.91 -1.54
N ALA A 64 7.38 12.08 -1.23
CA ALA A 64 7.66 13.30 -1.97
C ALA A 64 9.16 13.64 -1.98
N ARG A 65 9.82 13.56 -0.83
CA ARG A 65 11.27 13.80 -0.73
C ARG A 65 12.09 12.77 -1.51
N ARG A 66 11.69 11.50 -1.49
CA ARG A 66 12.37 10.42 -2.26
C ARG A 66 12.23 10.65 -3.74
N PHE A 67 11.01 10.94 -4.21
CA PHE A 67 10.75 11.24 -5.61
C PHE A 67 11.59 12.45 -6.08
N ASN A 68 11.57 13.55 -5.32
CA ASN A 68 12.37 14.74 -5.65
C ASN A 68 13.88 14.46 -5.65
N ARG A 69 14.36 13.57 -4.79
CA ARG A 69 15.77 13.16 -4.81
C ARG A 69 16.12 12.46 -6.14
N THR A 70 15.19 11.66 -6.68
CA THR A 70 15.38 11.02 -7.99
C THR A 70 15.47 12.05 -9.13
N LEU A 71 14.75 13.17 -9.01
CA LEU A 71 14.77 14.24 -10.02
C LEU A 71 15.98 15.19 -9.92
N ARG A 72 16.68 15.19 -8.79
CA ARG A 72 17.76 16.14 -8.54
C ARG A 72 18.84 16.19 -9.66
N PRO A 73 19.35 15.06 -10.21
CA PRO A 73 20.36 15.11 -11.27
C PRO A 73 19.86 15.80 -12.54
N LEU A 74 18.56 15.82 -12.79
CA LEU A 74 17.96 16.54 -13.92
C LEU A 74 18.12 18.05 -13.75
N LEU A 75 18.01 18.56 -12.52
CA LEU A 75 18.27 19.97 -12.20
C LEU A 75 19.74 20.33 -12.31
N GLU A 76 20.64 19.35 -12.20
CA GLU A 76 22.08 19.48 -12.37
C GLU A 76 22.52 19.35 -13.85
N GLY A 77 21.56 19.27 -14.78
CA GLY A 77 21.80 19.31 -16.24
C GLY A 77 21.80 17.96 -16.94
N GLN A 78 21.48 16.86 -16.26
CA GLN A 78 21.24 15.58 -16.96
C GLN A 78 19.93 15.65 -17.76
N ALA A 79 19.93 15.09 -18.97
CA ALA A 79 18.73 15.04 -19.80
C ALA A 79 17.71 13.99 -19.29
N ALA A 80 18.20 12.86 -18.80
CA ALA A 80 17.43 11.79 -18.20
C ALA A 80 18.22 11.10 -17.10
N VAL A 81 17.54 10.48 -16.14
CA VAL A 81 18.11 9.70 -15.06
C VAL A 81 17.65 8.26 -15.17
N LEU A 82 18.58 7.32 -15.16
CA LEU A 82 18.27 5.90 -15.12
C LEU A 82 17.68 5.52 -13.77
N VAL A 83 16.46 4.97 -13.75
CA VAL A 83 15.78 4.49 -12.54
C VAL A 83 15.70 2.97 -12.46
N ARG A 84 15.81 2.31 -13.62
CA ARG A 84 15.85 0.84 -13.72
C ARG A 84 16.60 0.41 -14.98
N GLU A 85 17.59 -0.43 -14.82
CA GLU A 85 18.31 -1.04 -15.94
C GLU A 85 17.88 -2.48 -16.15
N SER A 86 17.74 -3.24 -15.07
CA SER A 86 17.36 -4.65 -15.08
C SER A 86 16.43 -4.96 -13.90
N PRO A 87 15.51 -5.93 -14.04
CA PRO A 87 15.12 -6.62 -15.28
C PRO A 87 14.42 -5.69 -16.27
N ALA A 88 14.37 -6.10 -17.56
CA ALA A 88 13.66 -5.33 -18.60
C ALA A 88 12.21 -5.00 -18.19
N PRO A 89 11.64 -3.90 -18.69
CA PRO A 89 12.24 -2.88 -19.56
C PRO A 89 13.19 -1.94 -18.81
N ARG A 90 14.18 -1.37 -19.51
CA ARG A 90 14.94 -0.24 -19.03
C ARG A 90 14.03 0.97 -18.85
N VAL A 91 14.17 1.67 -17.73
CA VAL A 91 13.32 2.84 -17.42
C VAL A 91 14.22 4.02 -17.04
N GLU A 92 13.97 5.13 -17.69
CA GLU A 92 14.58 6.42 -17.40
C GLU A 92 13.51 7.44 -17.04
N ILE A 93 13.89 8.47 -16.31
CA ILE A 93 13.00 9.58 -15.94
C ILE A 93 13.60 10.90 -16.42
N ALA A 94 12.75 11.80 -16.93
CA ALA A 94 13.12 13.14 -17.33
C ALA A 94 12.04 14.14 -16.95
N LEU A 95 12.38 15.42 -16.95
CA LEU A 95 11.40 16.49 -16.85
C LEU A 95 10.80 16.75 -18.23
N ALA A 96 9.49 16.91 -18.27
CA ALA A 96 8.82 17.30 -19.49
C ALA A 96 9.17 18.76 -19.81
N ASP A 97 9.72 18.99 -21.00
CA ASP A 97 9.87 20.33 -21.53
C ASP A 97 8.53 20.80 -22.09
N CYS A 98 7.72 21.33 -21.19
CA CYS A 98 6.41 21.88 -21.50
C CYS A 98 6.55 23.37 -21.68
N THR A 99 6.58 23.81 -22.92
CA THR A 99 6.18 25.16 -23.27
C THR A 99 4.74 25.41 -22.82
N ARG A 100 4.35 26.65 -22.70
CA ARG A 100 3.00 27.05 -22.27
C ARG A 100 1.93 26.23 -22.99
N VAL A 101 1.00 25.61 -22.25
CA VAL A 101 -0.18 24.95 -22.81
C VAL A 101 -1.03 26.00 -23.53
N ASP A 102 -1.36 25.72 -24.77
CA ASP A 102 -2.35 26.49 -25.51
C ASP A 102 -3.74 25.92 -25.26
N TRP A 103 -4.44 26.51 -24.29
CA TRP A 103 -5.76 26.05 -23.84
C TRP A 103 -6.85 26.19 -24.92
N GLU A 104 -6.65 27.04 -25.92
CA GLU A 104 -7.60 27.20 -27.03
C GLU A 104 -7.67 25.90 -27.88
N GLN A 105 -6.61 25.11 -27.88
CA GLN A 105 -6.58 23.80 -28.55
C GLN A 105 -7.32 22.70 -27.77
N TYR A 106 -7.59 22.92 -26.49
CA TYR A 106 -8.19 21.92 -25.59
C TYR A 106 -9.38 22.51 -24.81
N PRO A 107 -10.42 23.02 -25.50
CA PRO A 107 -11.53 23.74 -24.83
C PRO A 107 -12.34 22.88 -23.87
N GLU A 108 -12.26 21.55 -23.99
CA GLU A 108 -12.90 20.59 -23.08
C GLU A 108 -12.07 20.24 -21.84
N LEU A 109 -10.83 20.72 -21.75
CA LEU A 109 -9.99 20.54 -20.56
C LEU A 109 -10.05 21.80 -19.69
N ASP A 110 -10.43 21.61 -18.43
CA ASP A 110 -10.50 22.70 -17.46
C ASP A 110 -9.08 23.02 -16.95
N GLN A 111 -8.62 24.25 -17.24
CA GLN A 111 -7.29 24.70 -16.81
C GLN A 111 -7.11 24.79 -15.28
N ASP A 112 -8.20 24.89 -14.54
CA ASP A 112 -8.15 24.98 -13.07
C ASP A 112 -8.12 23.59 -12.41
N GLU A 113 -8.37 22.54 -13.21
CA GLU A 113 -8.40 21.18 -12.75
C GLU A 113 -7.03 20.50 -12.91
N PRO A 114 -6.42 19.96 -11.81
CA PRO A 114 -5.10 19.33 -11.86
C PRO A 114 -5.00 18.19 -12.88
N ASP A 115 -5.98 17.28 -12.92
CA ASP A 115 -5.99 16.14 -13.84
C ASP A 115 -5.99 16.58 -15.31
N ALA A 116 -6.81 17.60 -15.62
CA ALA A 116 -6.87 18.17 -16.97
C ALA A 116 -5.56 18.86 -17.34
N ARG A 117 -4.91 19.54 -16.37
CA ARG A 117 -3.58 20.14 -16.60
C ARG A 117 -2.52 19.11 -16.89
N VAL A 118 -2.50 17.98 -16.17
CA VAL A 118 -1.55 16.88 -16.43
C VAL A 118 -1.71 16.39 -17.87
N VAL A 119 -2.95 16.15 -18.31
CA VAL A 119 -3.23 15.68 -19.67
C VAL A 119 -2.86 16.74 -20.70
N ALA A 120 -3.27 18.00 -20.52
CA ALA A 120 -2.95 19.09 -21.45
C ALA A 120 -1.43 19.30 -21.59
N GLN A 121 -0.69 19.23 -20.48
CA GLN A 121 0.77 19.30 -20.48
C GLN A 121 1.38 18.11 -21.23
N ALA A 122 0.88 16.88 -21.00
CA ALA A 122 1.35 15.69 -21.71
C ALA A 122 1.11 15.77 -23.24
N LEU A 123 -0.02 16.37 -23.65
CA LEU A 123 -0.32 16.62 -25.06
C LEU A 123 0.61 17.69 -25.66
N SER A 124 0.97 18.71 -24.89
CA SER A 124 1.76 19.86 -25.34
C SER A 124 3.27 19.60 -25.41
N VAL A 125 3.76 18.48 -24.84
CA VAL A 125 5.20 18.14 -24.92
C VAL A 125 5.63 17.94 -26.35
N GLN A 126 6.70 18.64 -26.74
CA GLN A 126 7.28 18.54 -28.09
C GLN A 126 8.29 17.38 -28.15
N GLY A 127 8.32 16.70 -29.29
CA GLY A 127 9.31 15.66 -29.60
C GLY A 127 8.80 14.24 -29.59
N PRO A 128 8.13 13.74 -28.51
CA PRO A 128 7.64 12.36 -28.53
C PRO A 128 6.52 12.17 -29.57
N PRO A 129 6.59 11.10 -30.38
CA PRO A 129 5.48 10.77 -31.29
C PRO A 129 4.18 10.53 -30.51
N PRO A 130 3.01 10.97 -31.00
CA PRO A 130 1.73 10.80 -30.30
C PRO A 130 1.43 9.34 -29.92
N GLU A 131 1.75 8.41 -30.83
CA GLU A 131 1.53 6.98 -30.65
C GLU A 131 2.40 6.33 -29.56
N SER A 132 3.50 6.98 -29.16
CA SER A 132 4.36 6.50 -28.07
C SER A 132 3.89 6.93 -26.69
N ARG A 133 2.97 7.91 -26.61
CA ARG A 133 2.54 8.53 -25.35
C ARG A 133 1.56 7.66 -24.59
N VAL A 134 1.83 7.47 -23.31
CA VAL A 134 0.99 6.69 -22.40
C VAL A 134 0.80 7.50 -21.12
N VAL A 135 -0.43 7.73 -20.69
CA VAL A 135 -0.72 8.30 -19.36
C VAL A 135 -0.89 7.17 -18.39
N VAL A 136 -0.19 7.26 -17.25
CA VAL A 136 -0.19 6.26 -16.18
C VAL A 136 -0.74 6.91 -14.92
N SER A 137 -1.85 6.41 -14.43
CA SER A 137 -2.51 6.87 -13.19
C SER A 137 -3.27 5.74 -12.52
N GLN A 138 -3.56 5.88 -11.24
CA GLN A 138 -4.54 5.05 -10.53
C GLN A 138 -5.96 5.57 -10.75
N ASP A 139 -6.09 6.88 -10.93
CA ASP A 139 -7.38 7.56 -11.02
C ASP A 139 -7.96 7.45 -12.42
N ILE A 140 -9.26 7.21 -12.47
CA ILE A 140 -9.98 7.03 -13.75
C ILE A 140 -10.03 8.34 -14.53
N ARG A 141 -10.09 9.49 -13.84
CA ARG A 141 -10.33 10.77 -14.48
C ARG A 141 -9.23 11.21 -15.46
N PRO A 142 -7.95 11.30 -15.07
CA PRO A 142 -6.88 11.64 -16.00
C PRO A 142 -6.76 10.62 -17.14
N LEU A 143 -7.01 9.34 -16.87
CA LEU A 143 -7.02 8.30 -17.90
C LEU A 143 -8.15 8.49 -18.92
N HIS A 144 -9.36 8.82 -18.43
CA HIS A 144 -10.49 9.10 -19.31
C HIS A 144 -10.23 10.31 -20.20
N LEU A 145 -9.71 11.41 -19.64
CA LEU A 145 -9.35 12.60 -20.38
C LEU A 145 -8.27 12.28 -21.44
N ALA A 146 -7.20 11.61 -21.05
CA ALA A 146 -6.11 11.23 -21.96
C ALA A 146 -6.61 10.37 -23.13
N ARG A 147 -7.49 9.39 -22.86
CA ARG A 147 -8.08 8.52 -23.87
C ARG A 147 -8.94 9.30 -24.89
N ARG A 148 -9.72 10.27 -24.42
CA ARG A 148 -10.53 11.16 -25.30
C ARG A 148 -9.66 11.94 -26.27
N HIS A 149 -8.43 12.27 -25.89
CA HIS A 149 -7.43 12.95 -26.72
C HIS A 149 -6.50 12.00 -27.48
N GLY A 150 -6.87 10.72 -27.61
CA GLY A 150 -6.13 9.75 -28.43
C GLY A 150 -4.84 9.22 -27.82
N MET A 151 -4.53 9.54 -26.56
CA MET A 151 -3.38 8.97 -25.87
C MET A 151 -3.66 7.53 -25.40
N LYS A 152 -2.62 6.70 -25.38
CA LYS A 152 -2.68 5.42 -24.67
C LYS A 152 -2.78 5.67 -23.17
N ILE A 153 -3.42 4.75 -22.49
CA ILE A 153 -3.61 4.81 -21.03
C ILE A 153 -3.14 3.53 -20.38
N HIS A 154 -2.64 3.64 -19.16
CA HIS A 154 -2.38 2.50 -18.29
C HIS A 154 -2.89 2.82 -16.90
N GLN A 155 -3.86 2.03 -16.41
CA GLN A 155 -4.33 2.13 -15.04
C GLN A 155 -3.41 1.29 -14.16
N ALA A 156 -2.74 1.95 -13.22
CA ALA A 156 -1.88 1.27 -12.25
C ALA A 156 -2.72 0.35 -11.35
N SER A 157 -2.39 -0.93 -11.37
CA SER A 157 -3.04 -1.96 -10.56
C SER A 157 -2.54 -1.93 -9.11
N GLU A 158 -3.13 -2.76 -8.24
CA GLU A 158 -2.69 -2.89 -6.85
C GLU A 158 -1.22 -3.33 -6.71
N THR A 159 -0.67 -4.00 -7.73
CA THR A 159 0.74 -4.41 -7.76
C THR A 159 1.72 -3.22 -7.82
N TRP A 160 1.24 -2.05 -8.29
CA TRP A 160 2.01 -0.82 -8.31
C TRP A 160 2.07 -0.16 -6.94
N LEU A 161 1.03 -0.39 -6.10
CA LEU A 161 0.94 0.22 -4.79
C LEU A 161 2.06 -0.27 -3.86
N ARG A 162 2.42 0.58 -2.94
CA ARG A 162 3.27 0.14 -1.83
C ARG A 162 2.50 -0.80 -0.92
N PRO A 163 3.18 -1.81 -0.39
CA PRO A 163 2.64 -2.53 0.75
C PRO A 163 2.26 -1.52 1.83
N LYS A 164 1.04 -1.62 2.36
CA LYS A 164 0.62 -0.78 3.49
C LYS A 164 1.67 -0.90 4.59
N GLU A 165 2.35 0.19 4.90
CA GLU A 165 3.18 0.23 6.09
C GLU A 165 2.25 0.02 7.28
N VAL A 166 2.43 -1.12 7.94
CA VAL A 166 1.73 -1.41 9.19
C VAL A 166 2.10 -0.30 10.17
N SER A 167 1.13 0.49 10.57
CA SER A 167 1.36 1.61 11.49
C SER A 167 2.00 1.11 12.79
N GLU A 168 2.77 1.95 13.47
CA GLU A 168 3.32 1.60 14.78
C GLU A 168 2.22 1.20 15.77
N ALA A 169 1.03 1.77 15.65
CA ALA A 169 -0.14 1.38 16.44
C ALA A 169 -0.60 -0.04 16.12
N GLU A 170 -0.64 -0.44 14.83
CA GLU A 170 -1.00 -1.80 14.41
C GLU A 170 0.08 -2.82 14.82
N LYS A 171 1.37 -2.48 14.69
CA LYS A 171 2.47 -3.33 15.19
C LYS A 171 2.35 -3.54 16.69
N LYS A 172 2.07 -2.47 17.45
CA LYS A 172 1.87 -2.52 18.88
C LYS A 172 0.62 -3.33 19.27
N ALA A 173 -0.48 -3.15 18.53
CA ALA A 173 -1.70 -3.94 18.72
C ALA A 173 -1.45 -5.43 18.46
N ALA A 174 -0.79 -5.79 17.36
CA ALA A 174 -0.43 -7.17 17.05
C ALA A 174 0.51 -7.78 18.08
N ASN A 175 1.45 -7.01 18.63
CA ASN A 175 2.34 -7.48 19.70
C ASN A 175 1.57 -7.70 21.00
N LEU A 176 0.70 -6.77 21.39
CA LEU A 176 -0.16 -6.90 22.57
C LEU A 176 -1.09 -8.09 22.44
N GLN A 177 -1.66 -8.34 21.27
CA GLN A 177 -2.51 -9.50 21.01
C GLN A 177 -1.73 -10.81 21.15
N ARG A 178 -0.49 -10.89 20.66
CA ARG A 178 0.37 -12.06 20.86
C ARG A 178 0.69 -12.27 22.34
N GLN A 179 0.98 -11.20 23.08
CA GLN A 179 1.24 -11.28 24.52
C GLN A 179 -0.01 -11.75 25.27
N LEU A 180 -1.18 -11.23 24.91
CA LEU A 180 -2.46 -11.64 25.50
C LEU A 180 -2.72 -13.14 25.27
N ASN A 181 -2.58 -13.60 24.01
CA ASN A 181 -2.75 -15.01 23.68
C ASN A 181 -1.76 -15.90 24.45
N ALA A 182 -0.48 -15.49 24.54
CA ALA A 182 0.52 -16.21 25.31
C ALA A 182 0.22 -16.24 26.83
N MET A 183 -0.46 -15.22 27.36
CA MET A 183 -0.94 -15.20 28.74
C MET A 183 -2.15 -16.10 28.92
N ILE A 184 -3.09 -16.10 27.99
CA ILE A 184 -4.26 -17.00 28.00
C ILE A 184 -3.81 -18.46 27.94
N ASP A 185 -2.87 -18.79 27.05
CA ASP A 185 -2.32 -20.15 26.92
C ASP A 185 -1.55 -20.61 28.17
N ARG A 186 -1.08 -19.67 28.98
CA ARG A 186 -0.41 -19.96 30.27
C ARG A 186 -1.36 -20.04 31.46
N GLN A 187 -2.63 -19.68 31.28
CA GLN A 187 -3.59 -19.81 32.37
C GLN A 187 -3.82 -21.28 32.69
N PRO A 188 -3.79 -21.64 33.98
CA PRO A 188 -4.07 -23.01 34.41
C PRO A 188 -5.51 -23.38 34.00
N GLN A 189 -5.65 -24.47 33.28
CA GLN A 189 -6.99 -25.01 32.98
C GLN A 189 -7.52 -25.64 34.28
N LEU A 190 -8.69 -25.20 34.69
CA LEU A 190 -9.41 -25.79 35.81
C LEU A 190 -10.36 -26.86 35.23
N SER A 191 -10.06 -28.13 35.46
CA SER A 191 -11.00 -29.21 35.19
C SER A 191 -11.67 -29.64 36.49
N LEU A 192 -12.99 -29.51 36.53
CA LEU A 192 -13.82 -30.03 37.65
C LEU A 192 -14.26 -31.44 37.29
N HIS A 193 -13.74 -32.44 38.01
CA HIS A 193 -14.24 -33.81 37.94
C HIS A 193 -15.16 -34.04 39.16
N LEU A 194 -16.45 -34.11 38.89
CA LEU A 194 -17.45 -34.46 39.87
C LEU A 194 -17.69 -35.98 39.78
N SER A 195 -17.30 -36.72 40.79
CA SER A 195 -17.63 -38.15 40.89
C SER A 195 -18.47 -38.37 42.15
N THR A 196 -19.73 -38.77 41.92
CA THR A 196 -20.63 -39.15 43.03
C THR A 196 -20.51 -40.64 43.29
N SER A 197 -19.93 -41.02 44.39
CA SER A 197 -19.80 -42.45 44.77
C SER A 197 -20.75 -42.91 45.88
N GLN A 198 -21.35 -41.97 46.60
CA GLN A 198 -22.41 -42.27 47.57
C GLN A 198 -23.23 -41.03 47.96
N PRO A 199 -24.52 -41.15 48.36
CA PRO A 199 -25.43 -40.02 48.54
C PRO A 199 -25.21 -39.20 49.83
N SER A 200 -24.17 -39.42 50.59
CA SER A 200 -24.03 -38.76 51.88
C SER A 200 -22.81 -37.83 52.07
N VAL A 201 -21.77 -37.93 51.28
CA VAL A 201 -20.62 -36.99 51.34
C VAL A 201 -19.89 -36.97 49.98
N ASP A 202 -20.07 -35.94 49.23
CA ASP A 202 -19.29 -35.74 48.00
C ASP A 202 -18.03 -34.89 48.32
N VAL A 203 -16.88 -35.47 48.10
CA VAL A 203 -15.60 -34.76 48.19
C VAL A 203 -15.11 -34.51 46.77
N HIS A 204 -15.10 -33.24 46.35
CA HIS A 204 -14.61 -32.84 45.08
C HIS A 204 -13.17 -32.34 45.19
N ARG A 205 -12.30 -32.92 44.38
CA ARG A 205 -10.91 -32.50 44.30
C ARG A 205 -10.73 -31.63 43.04
N ILE A 206 -10.39 -30.38 43.25
CA ILE A 206 -10.08 -29.44 42.17
C ILE A 206 -8.57 -29.37 42.03
N LYS A 207 -8.06 -29.67 40.84
CA LYS A 207 -6.65 -29.52 40.50
C LYS A 207 -6.49 -28.46 39.44
N ALA A 208 -5.68 -27.44 39.73
CA ALA A 208 -5.19 -26.53 38.70
C ALA A 208 -3.90 -27.13 38.14
N LEU A 209 -3.92 -27.45 36.83
CA LEU A 209 -2.78 -28.01 36.11
C LEU A 209 -2.03 -26.92 35.34
N SER A 210 -0.74 -27.13 35.14
CA SER A 210 0.00 -26.31 34.17
C SER A 210 -0.51 -26.56 32.75
N PRO A 211 -0.33 -25.61 31.78
CA PRO A 211 -0.79 -25.76 30.42
C PRO A 211 -0.29 -27.04 29.71
N ASP A 212 0.82 -27.59 30.15
CA ASP A 212 1.40 -28.85 29.64
C ASP A 212 0.93 -30.09 30.42
N GLU A 213 -0.04 -29.95 31.31
CA GLU A 213 -0.62 -30.99 32.16
C GLU A 213 0.39 -31.78 33.03
N ARG A 214 1.63 -31.33 33.11
CA ARG A 214 2.72 -32.04 33.79
C ARG A 214 2.86 -31.68 35.25
N ARG A 215 2.25 -30.62 35.72
CA ARG A 215 2.41 -30.10 37.06
C ARG A 215 1.08 -29.65 37.68
N THR A 216 0.75 -30.18 38.84
CA THR A 216 -0.32 -29.62 39.65
C THR A 216 0.17 -28.30 40.26
N ILE A 217 -0.47 -27.18 39.89
CA ILE A 217 -0.13 -25.86 40.42
C ILE A 217 -0.80 -25.66 41.77
N GLN A 218 -2.04 -26.11 41.87
CA GLN A 218 -2.83 -26.01 43.10
C GLN A 218 -3.80 -27.18 43.19
N GLU A 219 -3.97 -27.72 44.37
CA GLU A 219 -4.97 -28.72 44.69
C GLU A 219 -5.83 -28.22 45.83
N THR A 220 -7.15 -28.24 45.65
CA THR A 220 -8.11 -27.84 46.68
C THR A 220 -9.17 -28.90 46.80
N ILE A 221 -9.49 -29.25 48.05
CA ILE A 221 -10.55 -30.21 48.39
C ILE A 221 -11.76 -29.42 48.86
N ILE A 222 -12.87 -29.52 48.11
CA ILE A 222 -14.13 -28.89 48.49
C ILE A 222 -15.08 -30.01 48.93
N ARG A 223 -15.65 -29.87 50.14
CA ARG A 223 -16.72 -30.74 50.61
C ARG A 223 -18.05 -30.05 50.31
N LEU A 224 -18.88 -30.69 49.52
CA LEU A 224 -20.22 -30.21 49.25
C LEU A 224 -21.21 -31.00 50.11
N SER A 225 -22.12 -30.33 50.79
CA SER A 225 -23.26 -30.97 51.41
C SER A 225 -24.26 -31.40 50.38
N PRO A 226 -24.97 -32.52 50.54
CA PRO A 226 -25.98 -32.94 49.57
C PRO A 226 -27.05 -31.85 49.41
N MET A 227 -27.28 -31.40 48.19
CA MET A 227 -28.39 -30.48 47.86
C MET A 227 -29.73 -31.23 47.89
N PRO A 228 -30.84 -30.58 48.31
CA PRO A 228 -32.14 -31.18 48.18
C PRO A 228 -32.50 -31.43 46.71
N GLU A 229 -33.18 -32.53 46.42
CA GLU A 229 -33.46 -33.04 45.05
C GLU A 229 -34.11 -32.05 44.07
N GLN A 230 -34.66 -30.94 44.53
CA GLN A 230 -35.35 -29.95 43.72
C GLN A 230 -34.38 -28.96 42.97
N GLU A 231 -33.13 -28.86 43.34
CA GLU A 231 -32.18 -27.91 42.74
C GLU A 231 -31.21 -28.56 41.73
N HIS A 232 -31.30 -29.89 41.53
CA HIS A 232 -30.43 -30.59 40.57
C HIS A 232 -30.69 -30.26 39.11
N SER A 233 -31.86 -29.66 38.78
CA SER A 233 -32.21 -29.39 37.36
C SER A 233 -31.66 -28.07 36.82
N GLU A 234 -31.20 -27.15 37.66
CA GLU A 234 -30.70 -25.84 37.20
C GLU A 234 -29.17 -25.78 36.99
N LEU A 235 -28.41 -26.77 37.47
CA LEU A 235 -26.95 -26.78 37.33
C LEU A 235 -26.39 -27.53 36.11
N THR A 236 -27.29 -28.10 35.28
CA THR A 236 -26.92 -28.85 34.06
C THR A 236 -27.32 -28.17 32.76
N SER A 237 -27.59 -26.85 32.79
CA SER A 237 -27.91 -26.06 31.59
C SER A 237 -26.76 -25.20 31.14
#